data_512eccf9ac8ce07331305d96e87adb5e
#
_entry.id   512eccf9ac8ce07331305d96e87adb5e
#
_cell.length_a   1.000
_cell.length_b   1.000
_cell.length_c   1.000
_cell.angle_alpha   90.00
_cell.angle_beta   90.00
_cell.angle_gamma   90.00
#
_symmetry.space_group_name_H-M   'P 1'
#
loop_
_entity.id
_entity.type
_entity.pdbx_description
1 polymer ?
#
loop_
_entity_poly.entity_id
_entity_poly.type
_entity_poly.pdbx_seq_one_letter_code
_entity_poly.pdbx_strand_id
1 'polypeptide(L)'
;MRTIAITNTKGGSGKTTTTVNLAAAAAVRGKRALLIELDPQGSASKIQLGIDHDNIPIERTAAAIFAEQLPPLEQIVMPTAHGFDIILATPALNKARHEIAEKGLHLLRIRSLLTKSRASERYDFVFIDTQGAMGEFLNVGLFSVDEILITTDPTNESIACVPNTLSMVEQVNESRLEMNLKPLAVLGLFFNKTEHHRKGTREALDDAMRAHQKGFIRLLNTTAPLRAAQQDAVGAGVPIVRYAPSSDLARSFLAVFDELFGPKATIATQPDKQIVEVGHG
;
A
#
# COMPACT_ATOMS: atom_id res chain seq x y z
N MET A 1 -2.18 -2.81 16.11
CA MET A 1 -2.30 -2.06 14.84
C MET A 1 -1.25 -2.59 13.87
N ARG A 2 -1.64 -2.95 12.66
CA ARG A 2 -0.72 -3.30 11.55
C ARG A 2 -0.60 -2.10 10.62
N THR A 3 0.60 -1.86 10.09
CA THR A 3 0.89 -0.74 9.17
C THR A 3 1.43 -1.31 7.87
N ILE A 4 0.73 -1.05 6.77
CA ILE A 4 0.97 -1.70 5.47
C ILE A 4 1.08 -0.64 4.37
N ALA A 5 2.17 -0.64 3.59
CA ALA A 5 2.24 0.13 2.36
C ALA A 5 1.95 -0.77 1.16
N ILE A 6 1.14 -0.27 0.24
CA ILE A 6 0.90 -0.91 -1.04
C ILE A 6 1.84 -0.28 -2.06
N THR A 7 2.75 -1.07 -2.62
CA THR A 7 3.87 -0.55 -3.40
C THR A 7 4.11 -1.29 -4.71
N ASN A 8 4.65 -0.60 -5.67
CA ASN A 8 5.33 -1.06 -6.88
C ASN A 8 5.96 0.17 -7.53
N THR A 9 7.13 0.03 -8.12
CA THR A 9 7.83 1.12 -8.81
C THR A 9 7.16 1.53 -10.12
N LYS A 10 6.24 0.71 -10.66
CA LYS A 10 5.47 1.04 -11.87
C LYS A 10 4.20 1.81 -11.56
N GLY A 11 3.92 2.85 -12.36
CA GLY A 11 2.62 3.53 -12.39
C GLY A 11 1.51 2.61 -12.94
N GLY A 12 0.28 2.77 -12.46
CA GLY A 12 -0.87 2.02 -12.98
C GLY A 12 -1.00 0.55 -12.54
N SER A 13 -0.12 0.05 -11.68
CA SER A 13 -0.14 -1.33 -11.15
C SER A 13 -1.29 -1.65 -10.18
N GLY A 14 -2.18 -0.69 -9.93
CA GLY A 14 -3.36 -0.87 -9.08
C GLY A 14 -3.12 -0.59 -7.59
N LYS A 15 -2.04 0.11 -7.20
CA LYS A 15 -1.75 0.46 -5.80
C LYS A 15 -2.93 1.14 -5.11
N THR A 16 -3.34 2.29 -5.60
CA THR A 16 -4.45 3.08 -5.05
C THR A 16 -5.74 2.27 -4.97
N THR A 17 -6.11 1.57 -6.05
CA THR A 17 -7.30 0.72 -6.06
C THR A 17 -7.23 -0.36 -5.00
N THR A 18 -6.06 -1.00 -4.84
CA THR A 18 -5.86 -2.03 -3.81
C THR A 18 -5.93 -1.42 -2.42
N THR A 19 -5.27 -0.27 -2.19
CA THR A 19 -5.25 0.40 -0.88
C THR A 19 -6.66 0.78 -0.42
N VAL A 20 -7.43 1.44 -1.29
CA VAL A 20 -8.81 1.85 -0.99
C VAL A 20 -9.71 0.64 -0.72
N ASN A 21 -9.61 -0.41 -1.53
CA ASN A 21 -10.44 -1.59 -1.36
C ASN A 21 -10.02 -2.46 -0.17
N LEU A 22 -8.76 -2.50 0.21
CA LEU A 22 -8.33 -3.17 1.46
C LEU A 22 -8.79 -2.40 2.70
N ALA A 23 -8.75 -1.06 2.69
CA ALA A 23 -9.31 -0.26 3.78
C ALA A 23 -10.82 -0.49 3.93
N ALA A 24 -11.55 -0.50 2.81
CA ALA A 24 -12.97 -0.80 2.81
C ALA A 24 -13.27 -2.26 3.20
N ALA A 25 -12.44 -3.22 2.79
CA ALA A 25 -12.56 -4.63 3.20
C ALA A 25 -12.35 -4.80 4.71
N ALA A 26 -11.37 -4.08 5.29
CA ALA A 26 -11.19 -4.03 6.74
C ALA A 26 -12.48 -3.58 7.45
N ALA A 27 -13.08 -2.48 6.98
CA ALA A 27 -14.35 -1.99 7.53
C ALA A 27 -15.50 -2.99 7.37
N VAL A 28 -15.60 -3.70 6.23
CA VAL A 28 -16.57 -4.79 6.01
C VAL A 28 -16.35 -5.93 7.00
N ARG A 29 -15.09 -6.19 7.39
CA ARG A 29 -14.72 -7.21 8.40
C ARG A 29 -14.80 -6.68 9.84
N GLY A 30 -15.40 -5.52 10.08
CA GLY A 30 -15.56 -4.93 11.41
C GLY A 30 -14.25 -4.44 12.04
N LYS A 31 -13.23 -4.16 11.21
CA LYS A 31 -11.94 -3.62 11.63
C LYS A 31 -11.88 -2.11 11.40
N ARG A 32 -11.22 -1.41 12.30
CA ARG A 32 -11.00 0.04 12.20
C ARG A 32 -9.78 0.27 11.33
N ALA A 33 -9.94 1.00 10.24
CA ALA A 33 -8.86 1.25 9.29
C ALA A 33 -8.66 2.75 9.05
N LEU A 34 -7.39 3.14 8.91
CA LEU A 34 -6.95 4.45 8.45
C LEU A 34 -6.23 4.27 7.11
N LEU A 35 -6.60 5.05 6.10
CA LEU A 35 -5.86 5.18 4.86
C LEU A 35 -5.05 6.48 4.92
N ILE A 36 -3.75 6.42 4.64
CA ILE A 36 -2.89 7.60 4.49
C ILE A 36 -2.46 7.69 3.03
N GLU A 37 -2.86 8.76 2.36
CA GLU A 37 -2.51 9.00 0.97
C GLU A 37 -1.24 9.87 0.88
N LEU A 38 -0.24 9.38 0.14
CA LEU A 38 1.04 10.07 -0.08
C LEU A 38 1.30 10.43 -1.56
N ASP A 39 0.29 10.25 -2.43
CA ASP A 39 0.37 10.75 -3.79
C ASP A 39 -0.23 12.16 -3.87
N PRO A 40 0.56 13.20 -4.23
CA PRO A 40 0.04 14.56 -4.38
C PRO A 40 -1.11 14.69 -5.40
N GLN A 41 -1.31 13.69 -6.26
CA GLN A 41 -2.42 13.66 -7.22
C GLN A 41 -3.78 13.42 -6.54
N GLY A 42 -3.80 12.93 -5.29
CA GLY A 42 -5.04 12.66 -4.58
C GLY A 42 -5.87 11.54 -5.21
N SER A 43 -5.21 10.53 -5.76
CA SER A 43 -5.91 9.47 -6.52
C SER A 43 -6.85 8.64 -5.65
N ALA A 44 -6.52 8.40 -4.38
CA ALA A 44 -7.41 7.69 -3.46
C ALA A 44 -8.59 8.57 -3.05
N SER A 45 -8.33 9.76 -2.55
CA SER A 45 -9.35 10.66 -2.02
C SER A 45 -10.22 11.27 -3.13
N LYS A 46 -9.61 11.92 -4.13
CA LYS A 46 -10.34 12.65 -5.17
C LYS A 46 -10.98 11.72 -6.21
N ILE A 47 -10.19 10.75 -6.72
CA ILE A 47 -10.63 9.92 -7.85
C ILE A 47 -11.43 8.72 -7.35
N GLN A 48 -10.92 7.95 -6.38
CA GLN A 48 -11.56 6.72 -5.93
C GLN A 48 -12.71 6.94 -4.93
N LEU A 49 -12.65 8.03 -4.15
CA LEU A 49 -13.64 8.32 -3.11
C LEU A 49 -14.50 9.55 -3.40
N GLY A 50 -14.24 10.26 -4.50
CA GLY A 50 -15.04 11.43 -4.90
C GLY A 50 -15.00 12.58 -3.89
N ILE A 51 -13.96 12.66 -3.06
CA ILE A 51 -13.84 13.74 -2.06
C ILE A 51 -13.45 15.03 -2.78
N ASP A 52 -14.25 16.07 -2.61
CA ASP A 52 -13.92 17.41 -3.11
C ASP A 52 -12.77 18.02 -2.30
N HIS A 53 -11.70 18.43 -2.99
CA HIS A 53 -10.52 19.02 -2.38
C HIS A 53 -10.53 20.55 -2.33
N ASP A 54 -11.46 21.21 -3.04
CA ASP A 54 -11.37 22.65 -3.33
C ASP A 54 -11.42 23.53 -2.06
N ASN A 55 -12.04 23.04 -1.00
CA ASN A 55 -12.21 23.77 0.26
C ASN A 55 -11.50 23.13 1.46
N ILE A 56 -10.58 22.18 1.23
CA ILE A 56 -9.87 21.53 2.34
C ILE A 56 -8.59 22.32 2.67
N PRO A 57 -8.50 22.90 3.89
CA PRO A 57 -7.30 23.59 4.31
C PRO A 57 -6.08 22.64 4.33
N ILE A 58 -4.90 23.17 3.97
CA ILE A 58 -3.66 22.39 3.93
C ILE A 58 -3.35 21.72 5.28
N GLU A 59 -3.69 22.38 6.38
CA GLU A 59 -3.51 21.92 7.75
C GLU A 59 -4.36 20.68 8.09
N ARG A 60 -5.30 20.32 7.23
CA ARG A 60 -6.17 19.15 7.33
C ARG A 60 -5.82 18.06 6.32
N THR A 61 -4.65 18.12 5.72
CA THR A 61 -4.18 17.18 4.70
C THR A 61 -2.88 16.49 5.12
N ALA A 62 -2.44 15.50 4.36
CA ALA A 62 -1.15 14.84 4.55
C ALA A 62 0.05 15.82 4.54
N ALA A 63 -0.09 16.98 3.90
CA ALA A 63 0.96 18.01 3.92
C ALA A 63 1.25 18.53 5.34
N ALA A 64 0.25 18.57 6.22
CA ALA A 64 0.44 18.99 7.61
C ALA A 64 1.36 18.06 8.42
N ILE A 65 1.50 16.80 8.02
CA ILE A 65 2.45 15.86 8.66
C ILE A 65 3.89 16.38 8.56
N PHE A 66 4.20 17.13 7.52
CA PHE A 66 5.53 17.65 7.23
C PHE A 66 5.76 19.08 7.70
N ALA A 67 4.79 19.70 8.37
CA ALA A 67 4.95 20.99 9.01
C ALA A 67 5.97 20.91 10.18
N GLU A 68 6.47 22.04 10.64
CA GLU A 68 7.46 22.11 11.73
C GLU A 68 7.01 21.31 12.97
N GLN A 69 5.74 21.50 13.39
CA GLN A 69 5.12 20.73 14.46
C GLN A 69 4.17 19.69 13.88
N LEU A 70 4.19 18.46 14.45
CA LEU A 70 3.22 17.43 14.11
C LEU A 70 1.81 17.86 14.56
N PRO A 71 0.82 17.81 13.66
CA PRO A 71 -0.55 18.11 14.03
C PRO A 71 -1.13 17.01 14.94
N PRO A 72 -2.16 17.30 15.72
CA PRO A 72 -3.02 16.27 16.32
C PRO A 72 -3.62 15.40 15.21
N LEU A 73 -3.68 14.09 15.42
CA LEU A 73 -4.22 13.16 14.43
C LEU A 73 -5.67 13.50 14.03
N GLU A 74 -6.45 13.92 15.00
CA GLU A 74 -7.86 14.31 14.85
C GLU A 74 -8.06 15.50 13.91
N GLN A 75 -7.06 16.36 13.78
CA GLN A 75 -7.12 17.53 12.92
C GLN A 75 -7.05 17.16 11.44
N ILE A 76 -6.29 16.11 11.10
CA ILE A 76 -5.98 15.75 9.72
C ILE A 76 -6.73 14.48 9.23
N VAL A 77 -7.33 13.73 10.15
CA VAL A 77 -8.14 12.56 9.80
C VAL A 77 -9.55 12.99 9.42
N MET A 78 -10.04 12.43 8.32
CA MET A 78 -11.39 12.61 7.82
C MET A 78 -12.12 11.26 7.78
N PRO A 79 -13.31 11.13 8.38
CA PRO A 79 -14.13 9.94 8.23
C PRO A 79 -14.68 9.86 6.80
N THR A 80 -14.73 8.64 6.24
CA THR A 80 -15.37 8.38 4.95
C THR A 80 -16.77 7.77 5.15
N ALA A 81 -17.64 7.89 4.15
CA ALA A 81 -18.93 7.21 4.12
C ALA A 81 -18.79 5.67 4.02
N HIS A 82 -17.57 5.16 3.87
CA HIS A 82 -17.31 3.75 3.58
C HIS A 82 -16.83 2.95 4.80
N GLY A 83 -16.79 3.58 5.98
CA GLY A 83 -16.50 2.93 7.28
C GLY A 83 -15.02 2.82 7.61
N PHE A 84 -14.17 3.58 6.94
CA PHE A 84 -12.77 3.79 7.29
C PHE A 84 -12.44 5.28 7.25
N ASP A 85 -11.36 5.66 7.89
CA ASP A 85 -10.88 7.04 7.92
C ASP A 85 -9.76 7.27 6.91
N ILE A 86 -9.58 8.52 6.46
CA ILE A 86 -8.52 8.91 5.53
C ILE A 86 -7.77 10.16 6.01
N ILE A 87 -6.45 10.16 5.78
CA ILE A 87 -5.63 11.36 5.69
C ILE A 87 -5.37 11.56 4.20
N LEU A 88 -6.02 12.55 3.60
CA LEU A 88 -5.96 12.77 2.16
C LEU A 88 -4.75 13.61 1.76
N ALA A 89 -4.25 13.38 0.54
CA ALA A 89 -3.23 14.21 -0.07
C ALA A 89 -3.84 15.23 -1.04
N THR A 90 -3.16 16.35 -1.17
CA THR A 90 -3.44 17.39 -2.18
C THR A 90 -2.14 17.81 -2.85
N PRO A 91 -2.16 18.56 -3.95
CA PRO A 91 -0.96 19.12 -4.57
C PRO A 91 -0.06 19.93 -3.62
N ALA A 92 -0.63 20.40 -2.49
CA ALA A 92 0.13 21.08 -1.45
C ALA A 92 1.23 20.19 -0.83
N LEU A 93 1.08 18.87 -0.87
CA LEU A 93 2.09 17.92 -0.43
C LEU A 93 3.42 18.08 -1.19
N ASN A 94 3.40 18.56 -2.44
CA ASN A 94 4.62 18.82 -3.19
C ASN A 94 5.54 19.87 -2.54
N LYS A 95 4.99 20.79 -1.74
CA LYS A 95 5.81 21.77 -1.00
C LYS A 95 6.72 21.08 0.02
N ALA A 96 6.26 20.00 0.63
CA ALA A 96 7.03 19.22 1.59
C ALA A 96 8.17 18.41 0.94
N ARG A 97 8.10 18.14 -0.37
CA ARG A 97 9.08 17.31 -1.09
C ARG A 97 10.51 17.82 -0.95
N HIS A 98 10.73 19.13 -1.16
CA HIS A 98 12.04 19.73 -1.04
C HIS A 98 12.60 19.64 0.39
N GLU A 99 11.74 19.87 1.38
CA GLU A 99 12.17 19.78 2.78
C GLU A 99 12.53 18.35 3.20
N ILE A 100 11.80 17.35 2.67
CA ILE A 100 12.11 15.92 2.91
C ILE A 100 13.48 15.58 2.29
N ALA A 101 13.73 16.01 1.05
CA ALA A 101 14.97 15.71 0.34
C ALA A 101 16.20 16.35 1.02
N GLU A 102 16.07 17.60 1.51
CA GLU A 102 17.19 18.35 2.08
C GLU A 102 17.53 17.96 3.52
N LYS A 103 16.52 17.67 4.35
CA LYS A 103 16.73 17.54 5.80
C LYS A 103 16.73 16.10 6.30
N GLY A 104 16.33 15.11 5.49
CA GLY A 104 16.31 13.68 5.88
C GLY A 104 15.44 13.33 7.11
N LEU A 105 15.05 14.34 7.89
CA LEU A 105 14.36 14.21 9.17
C LEU A 105 12.89 13.78 9.05
N HIS A 106 12.36 13.78 7.83
CA HIS A 106 10.93 13.57 7.60
C HIS A 106 10.53 12.12 7.36
N LEU A 107 11.48 11.21 7.16
CA LEU A 107 11.20 9.79 6.89
C LEU A 107 10.34 9.13 7.96
N LEU A 108 10.52 9.50 9.22
CA LEU A 108 9.81 8.91 10.36
C LEU A 108 8.59 9.73 10.83
N ARG A 109 8.20 10.79 10.11
CA ARG A 109 7.13 11.70 10.56
C ARG A 109 5.78 11.00 10.74
N ILE A 110 5.39 10.15 9.79
CA ILE A 110 4.13 9.39 9.91
C ILE A 110 4.23 8.39 11.06
N ARG A 111 5.34 7.67 11.20
CA ARG A 111 5.54 6.77 12.35
C ARG A 111 5.46 7.51 13.67
N SER A 112 6.09 8.69 13.76
CA SER A 112 6.03 9.55 14.95
C SER A 112 4.61 10.05 15.22
N LEU A 113 3.87 10.45 14.18
CA LEU A 113 2.46 10.86 14.30
C LEU A 113 1.62 9.71 14.87
N LEU A 114 1.69 8.53 14.27
CA LEU A 114 0.92 7.35 14.70
C LEU A 114 1.25 6.93 16.14
N THR A 115 2.53 7.02 16.54
CA THR A 115 2.97 6.68 17.89
C THR A 115 2.50 7.71 18.92
N LYS A 116 2.74 9.00 18.66
CA LYS A 116 2.38 10.08 19.59
C LYS A 116 0.88 10.22 19.79
N SER A 117 0.10 9.98 18.75
CA SER A 117 -1.37 10.02 18.81
C SER A 117 -2.01 8.75 19.37
N ARG A 118 -1.21 7.74 19.75
CA ARG A 118 -1.70 6.42 20.16
C ARG A 118 -2.68 5.82 19.14
N ALA A 119 -2.36 5.93 17.86
CA ALA A 119 -3.24 5.46 16.77
C ALA A 119 -3.63 3.98 16.92
N SER A 120 -2.81 3.15 17.60
CA SER A 120 -3.13 1.75 17.89
C SER A 120 -4.35 1.53 18.78
N GLU A 121 -4.78 2.52 19.55
CA GLU A 121 -6.00 2.47 20.35
C GLU A 121 -7.25 2.70 19.48
N ARG A 122 -7.08 3.36 18.32
CA ARG A 122 -8.16 3.76 17.40
C ARG A 122 -8.26 2.87 16.17
N TYR A 123 -7.13 2.37 15.66
CA TYR A 123 -7.07 1.63 14.39
C TYR A 123 -6.44 0.25 14.57
N ASP A 124 -7.03 -0.71 13.89
CA ASP A 124 -6.48 -2.08 13.77
C ASP A 124 -5.50 -2.15 12.60
N PHE A 125 -5.75 -1.35 11.54
CA PHE A 125 -4.96 -1.25 10.32
C PHE A 125 -4.69 0.19 9.92
N VAL A 126 -3.47 0.45 9.42
CA VAL A 126 -3.11 1.66 8.68
C VAL A 126 -2.60 1.24 7.31
N PHE A 127 -3.29 1.64 6.26
CA PHE A 127 -2.87 1.43 4.89
C PHE A 127 -2.27 2.70 4.32
N ILE A 128 -1.10 2.61 3.69
CA ILE A 128 -0.45 3.74 3.03
C ILE A 128 -0.50 3.55 1.53
N ASP A 129 -1.15 4.49 0.83
CA ASP A 129 -1.12 4.58 -0.63
C ASP A 129 0.12 5.34 -1.07
N THR A 130 1.02 4.68 -1.78
CA THR A 130 2.29 5.25 -2.19
C THR A 130 2.26 5.70 -3.64
N GLN A 131 3.03 6.74 -3.95
CA GLN A 131 3.27 7.17 -5.33
C GLN A 131 3.94 6.04 -6.13
N GLY A 132 3.63 5.96 -7.44
CA GLY A 132 4.16 4.91 -8.32
C GLY A 132 5.59 5.11 -8.79
N ALA A 133 6.18 6.28 -8.55
CA ALA A 133 7.56 6.57 -8.92
C ALA A 133 8.48 6.50 -7.69
N MET A 134 9.74 6.14 -7.92
CA MET A 134 10.77 6.27 -6.89
C MET A 134 10.88 7.76 -6.50
N GLY A 135 10.89 8.03 -5.19
CA GLY A 135 10.96 9.39 -4.68
C GLY A 135 10.68 9.47 -3.19
N GLU A 136 10.70 10.69 -2.67
CA GLU A 136 10.69 11.00 -1.24
C GLU A 136 9.45 10.43 -0.55
N PHE A 137 8.26 10.55 -1.16
CA PHE A 137 7.02 10.07 -0.55
C PHE A 137 6.90 8.55 -0.53
N LEU A 138 7.50 7.85 -1.52
CA LEU A 138 7.61 6.40 -1.44
C LEU A 138 8.51 6.00 -0.26
N ASN A 139 9.67 6.64 -0.10
CA ASN A 139 10.55 6.37 1.03
C ASN A 139 9.86 6.67 2.37
N VAL A 140 9.21 7.83 2.52
CA VAL A 140 8.42 8.15 3.73
C VAL A 140 7.40 7.05 4.02
N GLY A 141 6.67 6.57 3.00
CA GLY A 141 5.72 5.47 3.14
C GLY A 141 6.39 4.20 3.67
N LEU A 142 7.50 3.78 3.07
CA LEU A 142 8.22 2.56 3.44
C LEU A 142 8.89 2.64 4.82
N PHE A 143 9.38 3.82 5.23
CA PHE A 143 9.91 4.02 6.59
C PHE A 143 8.81 4.09 7.66
N SER A 144 7.56 4.32 7.25
CA SER A 144 6.42 4.49 8.16
C SER A 144 5.71 3.20 8.52
N VAL A 145 5.92 2.13 7.78
CA VAL A 145 5.20 0.85 7.93
C VAL A 145 6.11 -0.28 8.43
N ASP A 146 5.49 -1.39 8.83
CA ASP A 146 6.19 -2.62 9.16
C ASP A 146 6.04 -3.68 8.07
N GLU A 147 5.05 -3.54 7.18
CA GLU A 147 4.70 -4.52 6.17
C GLU A 147 4.46 -3.86 4.81
N ILE A 148 4.75 -4.59 3.74
CA ILE A 148 4.43 -4.15 2.38
C ILE A 148 3.69 -5.23 1.60
N LEU A 149 2.77 -4.80 0.75
CA LEU A 149 2.15 -5.62 -0.28
C LEU A 149 2.58 -5.09 -1.65
N ILE A 150 3.19 -5.95 -2.47
CA ILE A 150 3.56 -5.58 -3.83
C ILE A 150 2.39 -5.91 -4.75
N THR A 151 1.85 -4.90 -5.46
CA THR A 151 0.80 -5.11 -6.46
C THR A 151 1.37 -5.04 -7.86
N THR A 152 0.91 -5.90 -8.75
CA THR A 152 1.30 -5.88 -10.16
C THR A 152 0.10 -6.20 -11.05
N ASP A 153 0.15 -5.82 -12.32
CA ASP A 153 -0.74 -6.36 -13.35
C ASP A 153 0.02 -7.42 -14.19
N PRO A 154 -0.68 -8.28 -14.94
CA PRO A 154 -0.06 -9.36 -15.69
C PRO A 154 0.52 -8.90 -17.04
N THR A 155 1.15 -7.72 -17.07
CA THR A 155 1.92 -7.24 -18.23
C THR A 155 3.40 -7.50 -18.04
N ASN A 156 4.12 -7.78 -19.11
CA ASN A 156 5.57 -8.02 -19.06
C ASN A 156 6.33 -6.86 -18.40
N GLU A 157 5.90 -5.63 -18.67
CA GLU A 157 6.50 -4.43 -18.06
C GLU A 157 6.30 -4.37 -16.55
N SER A 158 5.10 -4.71 -16.06
CA SER A 158 4.80 -4.69 -14.62
C SER A 158 5.55 -5.78 -13.88
N ILE A 159 5.66 -6.97 -14.48
CA ILE A 159 6.39 -8.10 -13.92
C ILE A 159 7.89 -7.79 -13.88
N ALA A 160 8.44 -7.18 -14.94
CA ALA A 160 9.83 -6.75 -14.99
C ALA A 160 10.21 -5.72 -13.91
N CYS A 161 9.22 -4.99 -13.36
CA CYS A 161 9.45 -4.05 -12.26
C CYS A 161 9.48 -4.72 -10.88
N VAL A 162 9.04 -5.97 -10.73
CA VAL A 162 9.00 -6.65 -9.42
C VAL A 162 10.40 -6.83 -8.82
N PRO A 163 11.43 -7.33 -9.56
CA PRO A 163 12.79 -7.39 -9.05
C PRO A 163 13.32 -6.03 -8.59
N ASN A 164 13.08 -4.98 -9.36
CA ASN A 164 13.50 -3.62 -8.99
C ASN A 164 12.82 -3.15 -7.69
N THR A 165 11.54 -3.49 -7.52
CA THR A 165 10.81 -3.19 -6.28
C THR A 165 11.41 -3.96 -5.09
N LEU A 166 11.78 -5.22 -5.26
CA LEU A 166 12.42 -6.02 -4.21
C LEU A 166 13.81 -5.49 -3.86
N SER A 167 14.63 -5.13 -4.86
CA SER A 167 15.93 -4.52 -4.62
C SER A 167 15.83 -3.17 -3.88
N MET A 168 14.84 -2.35 -4.22
CA MET A 168 14.55 -1.12 -3.47
C MET A 168 14.18 -1.43 -2.01
N VAL A 169 13.38 -2.45 -1.76
CA VAL A 169 13.02 -2.87 -0.40
C VAL A 169 14.24 -3.32 0.39
N GLU A 170 15.18 -4.03 -0.24
CA GLU A 170 16.46 -4.42 0.38
C GLU A 170 17.28 -3.19 0.80
N GLN A 171 17.44 -2.20 -0.08
CA GLN A 171 18.14 -0.94 0.22
C GLN A 171 17.45 -0.15 1.36
N VAL A 172 16.11 -0.11 1.35
CA VAL A 172 15.36 0.51 2.45
C VAL A 172 15.58 -0.25 3.75
N ASN A 173 15.64 -1.57 3.71
CA ASN A 173 15.88 -2.38 4.91
C ASN A 173 17.28 -2.17 5.50
N GLU A 174 18.31 -2.01 4.68
CA GLU A 174 19.65 -1.62 5.15
C GLU A 174 19.59 -0.30 5.93
N SER A 175 19.01 0.74 5.34
CA SER A 175 18.86 2.05 6.00
C SER A 175 17.96 1.98 7.25
N ARG A 176 16.92 1.14 7.25
CA ARG A 176 16.05 0.92 8.41
C ARG A 176 16.83 0.30 9.58
N LEU A 177 17.69 -0.67 9.31
CA LEU A 177 18.55 -1.29 10.34
C LEU A 177 19.50 -0.27 10.96
N GLU A 178 20.11 0.61 10.17
CA GLU A 178 20.94 1.72 10.66
C GLU A 178 20.17 2.66 11.61
N MET A 179 18.85 2.81 11.38
CA MET A 179 17.94 3.61 12.22
C MET A 179 17.32 2.79 13.39
N ASN A 180 17.79 1.58 13.65
CA ASN A 180 17.23 0.65 14.64
C ASN A 180 15.75 0.31 14.41
N LEU A 181 15.30 0.31 13.16
CA LEU A 181 13.98 -0.16 12.76
C LEU A 181 14.05 -1.63 12.31
N LYS A 182 12.97 -2.37 12.52
CA LYS A 182 12.84 -3.73 11.96
C LYS A 182 12.77 -3.67 10.43
N PRO A 183 13.33 -4.67 9.72
CA PRO A 183 13.12 -4.81 8.30
C PRO A 183 11.63 -4.88 7.95
N LEU A 184 11.29 -4.39 6.76
CA LEU A 184 9.95 -4.52 6.17
C LEU A 184 9.64 -5.99 5.91
N ALA A 185 8.48 -6.46 6.36
CA ALA A 185 7.97 -7.76 5.99
C ALA A 185 7.23 -7.66 4.64
N VAL A 186 7.67 -8.43 3.65
CA VAL A 186 6.99 -8.54 2.36
C VAL A 186 5.85 -9.55 2.49
N LEU A 187 4.60 -9.07 2.49
CA LEU A 187 3.40 -9.90 2.59
C LEU A 187 3.21 -10.80 1.36
N GLY A 188 3.66 -10.32 0.21
CA GLY A 188 3.65 -11.08 -1.04
C GLY A 188 3.40 -10.21 -2.27
N LEU A 189 3.25 -10.89 -3.41
CA LEU A 189 2.91 -10.32 -4.71
C LEU A 189 1.42 -10.57 -4.99
N PHE A 190 0.68 -9.52 -5.25
CA PHE A 190 -0.74 -9.55 -5.60
C PHE A 190 -0.96 -9.14 -7.04
N PHE A 191 -1.57 -10.01 -7.83
CA PHE A 191 -1.96 -9.72 -9.22
C PHE A 191 -3.31 -9.01 -9.28
N ASN A 192 -3.28 -7.81 -9.82
CA ASN A 192 -4.43 -6.99 -10.11
C ASN A 192 -4.72 -6.98 -11.63
N LYS A 193 -5.94 -6.60 -12.05
CA LYS A 193 -6.36 -6.48 -13.46
C LYS A 193 -6.12 -7.75 -14.28
N THR A 194 -6.36 -8.92 -13.68
CA THR A 194 -6.15 -10.19 -14.38
C THR A 194 -7.25 -10.48 -15.38
N GLU A 195 -6.87 -11.02 -16.54
CA GLU A 195 -7.76 -11.52 -17.58
C GLU A 195 -7.35 -12.95 -17.93
N HIS A 196 -7.81 -13.92 -17.13
CA HIS A 196 -7.36 -15.32 -17.20
C HIS A 196 -7.54 -15.98 -18.57
N HIS A 197 -8.42 -15.45 -19.43
CA HIS A 197 -8.57 -15.93 -20.82
C HIS A 197 -7.41 -15.50 -21.72
N ARG A 198 -6.66 -14.46 -21.38
CA ARG A 198 -5.51 -14.00 -22.16
C ARG A 198 -4.27 -14.87 -21.91
N LYS A 199 -3.60 -15.27 -23.00
CA LYS A 199 -2.38 -16.09 -22.95
C LYS A 199 -1.29 -15.40 -22.11
N GLY A 200 -1.03 -14.12 -22.33
CA GLY A 200 -0.02 -13.37 -21.57
C GLY A 200 -0.28 -13.31 -20.06
N THR A 201 -1.55 -13.22 -19.63
CA THR A 201 -1.90 -13.30 -18.20
C THR A 201 -1.53 -14.65 -17.60
N ARG A 202 -1.80 -15.74 -18.31
CA ARG A 202 -1.45 -17.11 -17.84
C ARG A 202 0.06 -17.29 -17.75
N GLU A 203 0.79 -16.89 -18.78
CA GLU A 203 2.26 -16.96 -18.78
C GLU A 203 2.87 -16.16 -17.61
N ALA A 204 2.36 -14.95 -17.36
CA ALA A 204 2.77 -14.10 -16.26
C ALA A 204 2.54 -14.74 -14.89
N LEU A 205 1.37 -15.35 -14.69
CA LEU A 205 1.03 -16.06 -13.45
C LEU A 205 1.91 -17.32 -13.28
N ASP A 206 2.19 -18.06 -14.35
CA ASP A 206 3.07 -19.23 -14.32
C ASP A 206 4.52 -18.85 -13.98
N ASP A 207 5.03 -17.73 -14.52
CA ASP A 207 6.36 -17.21 -14.17
C ASP A 207 6.43 -16.78 -12.69
N ALA A 208 5.41 -16.08 -12.20
CA ALA A 208 5.32 -15.69 -10.81
C ALA A 208 5.20 -16.91 -9.88
N MET A 209 4.48 -17.96 -10.29
CA MET A 209 4.39 -19.22 -9.56
C MET A 209 5.75 -19.92 -9.49
N ARG A 210 6.51 -19.95 -10.59
CA ARG A 210 7.89 -20.48 -10.61
C ARG A 210 8.82 -19.71 -9.67
N ALA A 211 8.70 -18.38 -9.63
CA ALA A 211 9.47 -17.54 -8.71
C ALA A 211 9.10 -17.81 -7.24
N HIS A 212 7.80 -17.98 -6.97
CA HIS A 212 7.30 -18.36 -5.65
C HIS A 212 7.84 -19.71 -5.18
N GLN A 213 7.79 -20.74 -6.05
CA GLN A 213 8.31 -22.09 -5.75
C GLN A 213 9.83 -22.09 -5.47
N LYS A 214 10.58 -21.16 -6.05
CA LYS A 214 12.01 -20.95 -5.78
C LYS A 214 12.27 -20.09 -4.51
N GLY A 215 11.23 -19.67 -3.82
CA GLY A 215 11.35 -18.88 -2.58
C GLY A 215 11.71 -17.41 -2.79
N PHE A 216 11.68 -16.88 -4.02
CA PHE A 216 12.02 -15.47 -4.28
C PHE A 216 10.98 -14.49 -3.75
N ILE A 217 9.68 -14.84 -3.84
CA ILE A 217 8.59 -14.03 -3.34
C ILE A 217 7.36 -14.91 -3.08
N ARG A 218 6.61 -14.61 -2.01
CA ARG A 218 5.29 -15.21 -1.81
C ARG A 218 4.33 -14.67 -2.87
N LEU A 219 3.70 -15.56 -3.62
CA LEU A 219 2.57 -15.22 -4.48
C LEU A 219 1.26 -15.39 -3.69
N LEU A 220 0.37 -14.39 -3.73
CA LEU A 220 -0.97 -14.55 -3.19
C LEU A 220 -1.77 -15.50 -4.07
N ASN A 221 -2.60 -16.35 -3.44
CA ASN A 221 -3.49 -17.27 -4.14
C ASN A 221 -4.62 -16.53 -4.87
N THR A 222 -5.02 -15.39 -4.30
CA THR A 222 -6.10 -14.56 -4.83
C THR A 222 -5.56 -13.56 -5.84
N THR A 223 -6.28 -13.41 -6.96
CA THR A 223 -6.05 -12.36 -7.96
C THR A 223 -7.30 -11.51 -8.13
N ALA A 224 -7.16 -10.23 -8.53
CA ALA A 224 -8.30 -9.37 -8.81
C ALA A 224 -8.51 -9.24 -10.34
N PRO A 225 -9.69 -9.62 -10.88
CA PRO A 225 -9.94 -9.55 -12.30
C PRO A 225 -10.09 -8.09 -12.78
N LEU A 226 -9.77 -7.84 -14.06
CA LEU A 226 -10.11 -6.58 -14.70
C LEU A 226 -11.64 -6.57 -14.96
N ARG A 227 -12.32 -5.53 -14.47
CA ARG A 227 -13.78 -5.37 -14.64
C ARG A 227 -14.14 -3.91 -14.89
N ALA A 228 -15.08 -3.68 -15.80
CA ALA A 228 -15.66 -2.35 -16.05
C ALA A 228 -16.31 -1.77 -14.78
N ALA A 229 -16.92 -2.60 -13.95
CA ALA A 229 -17.51 -2.21 -12.67
C ALA A 229 -16.56 -1.44 -11.75
N GLN A 230 -15.23 -1.60 -11.90
CA GLN A 230 -14.25 -0.77 -11.16
C GLN A 230 -14.32 0.69 -11.63
N GLN A 231 -14.52 0.94 -12.92
CA GLN A 231 -14.64 2.30 -13.44
C GLN A 231 -15.97 2.94 -13.01
N ASP A 232 -17.04 2.16 -12.99
CA ASP A 232 -18.36 2.62 -12.50
C ASP A 232 -18.28 2.97 -11.00
N ALA A 233 -17.64 2.13 -10.21
CA ALA A 233 -17.40 2.35 -8.79
C ALA A 233 -16.59 3.63 -8.53
N VAL A 234 -15.53 3.85 -9.33
CA VAL A 234 -14.72 5.09 -9.28
C VAL A 234 -15.57 6.29 -9.66
N GLY A 235 -16.37 6.21 -10.72
CA GLY A 235 -17.28 7.28 -11.13
C GLY A 235 -18.33 7.64 -10.06
N ALA A 236 -18.72 6.67 -9.24
CA ALA A 236 -19.60 6.86 -8.10
C ALA A 236 -18.89 7.32 -6.81
N GLY A 237 -17.55 7.36 -6.76
CA GLY A 237 -16.78 7.66 -5.56
C GLY A 237 -16.90 6.59 -4.46
N VAL A 238 -17.12 5.33 -4.83
CA VAL A 238 -17.42 4.24 -3.91
C VAL A 238 -16.45 3.07 -4.14
N PRO A 239 -15.76 2.54 -3.11
CA PRO A 239 -14.93 1.34 -3.24
C PRO A 239 -15.73 0.17 -3.79
N ILE A 240 -15.14 -0.66 -4.69
CA ILE A 240 -15.87 -1.76 -5.35
C ILE A 240 -16.48 -2.75 -4.35
N VAL A 241 -15.86 -2.98 -3.20
CA VAL A 241 -16.37 -3.86 -2.14
C VAL A 241 -17.67 -3.34 -1.52
N ARG A 242 -17.98 -2.05 -1.69
CA ARG A 242 -19.23 -1.42 -1.26
C ARG A 242 -20.18 -1.18 -2.44
N TYR A 243 -19.63 -0.81 -3.60
CA TYR A 243 -20.41 -0.51 -4.80
C TYR A 243 -21.12 -1.75 -5.36
N ALA A 244 -20.38 -2.84 -5.50
CA ALA A 244 -20.90 -4.09 -6.06
C ALA A 244 -20.42 -5.29 -5.24
N PRO A 245 -20.91 -5.47 -3.99
CA PRO A 245 -20.36 -6.44 -3.03
C PRO A 245 -20.50 -7.90 -3.48
N SER A 246 -21.45 -8.20 -4.37
CA SER A 246 -21.65 -9.54 -4.96
C SER A 246 -20.79 -9.81 -6.20
N SER A 247 -20.07 -8.80 -6.72
CA SER A 247 -19.20 -8.99 -7.89
C SER A 247 -17.97 -9.86 -7.56
N ASP A 248 -17.43 -10.52 -8.58
CA ASP A 248 -16.20 -11.30 -8.44
C ASP A 248 -15.01 -10.42 -8.02
N LEU A 249 -14.93 -9.19 -8.53
CA LEU A 249 -13.90 -8.23 -8.16
C LEU A 249 -13.98 -7.82 -6.69
N ALA A 250 -15.18 -7.50 -6.18
CA ALA A 250 -15.37 -7.18 -4.76
C ALA A 250 -15.00 -8.37 -3.86
N ARG A 251 -15.45 -9.59 -4.22
CA ARG A 251 -15.07 -10.82 -3.51
C ARG A 251 -13.57 -11.07 -3.53
N SER A 252 -12.87 -10.74 -4.62
CA SER A 252 -11.41 -10.86 -4.68
C SER A 252 -10.73 -9.96 -3.66
N PHE A 253 -11.12 -8.69 -3.51
CA PHE A 253 -10.52 -7.82 -2.49
C PHE A 253 -10.82 -8.26 -1.06
N LEU A 254 -12.02 -8.79 -0.80
CA LEU A 254 -12.34 -9.39 0.50
C LEU A 254 -11.49 -10.65 0.75
N ALA A 255 -11.31 -11.50 -0.26
CA ALA A 255 -10.48 -12.70 -0.18
C ALA A 255 -8.99 -12.36 0.03
N VAL A 256 -8.45 -11.33 -0.63
CA VAL A 256 -7.09 -10.83 -0.38
C VAL A 256 -6.93 -10.36 1.05
N PHE A 257 -7.91 -9.61 1.56
CA PHE A 257 -7.88 -9.17 2.96
C PHE A 257 -7.88 -10.36 3.91
N ASP A 258 -8.73 -11.36 3.68
CA ASP A 258 -8.82 -12.56 4.50
C ASP A 258 -7.55 -13.43 4.38
N GLU A 259 -6.95 -13.53 3.19
CA GLU A 259 -5.68 -14.26 2.96
C GLU A 259 -4.50 -13.62 3.69
N LEU A 260 -4.46 -12.29 3.76
CA LEU A 260 -3.37 -11.55 4.40
C LEU A 260 -3.55 -11.39 5.91
N PHE A 261 -4.79 -11.23 6.37
CA PHE A 261 -5.09 -10.74 7.72
C PHE A 261 -6.11 -11.58 8.49
N GLY A 262 -6.63 -12.63 7.87
CA GLY A 262 -7.59 -13.54 8.49
C GLY A 262 -6.96 -14.44 9.56
N PRO A 263 -7.78 -15.17 10.33
CA PRO A 263 -7.33 -15.97 11.49
C PRO A 263 -6.31 -17.08 11.18
N LYS A 264 -6.12 -17.43 9.89
CA LYS A 264 -5.19 -18.48 9.42
C LYS A 264 -3.95 -17.93 8.73
N ALA A 265 -3.76 -16.61 8.67
CA ALA A 265 -2.57 -16.01 8.07
C ALA A 265 -1.37 -16.13 9.03
N THR A 266 -0.86 -17.34 9.17
CA THR A 266 0.49 -17.52 9.73
C THR A 266 1.46 -17.06 8.65
N ILE A 267 2.15 -15.95 8.88
CA ILE A 267 3.25 -15.50 8.04
C ILE A 267 4.28 -16.63 8.04
N ALA A 268 4.49 -17.29 6.89
CA ALA A 268 5.64 -18.15 6.71
C ALA A 268 6.87 -17.23 6.83
N THR A 269 7.56 -17.30 7.96
CA THR A 269 8.89 -16.71 8.13
C THR A 269 9.75 -17.22 6.98
N GLN A 270 10.42 -16.31 6.27
CA GLN A 270 11.42 -16.69 5.27
C GLN A 270 12.38 -17.68 5.93
N PRO A 271 12.75 -18.78 5.27
CA PRO A 271 13.78 -19.65 5.79
C PRO A 271 15.08 -18.81 5.90
N ASP A 272 15.72 -18.89 7.06
CA ASP A 272 17.03 -18.30 7.28
C ASP A 272 17.95 -18.68 6.11
N LYS A 273 18.47 -17.66 5.42
CA LYS A 273 19.53 -17.88 4.43
C LYS A 273 20.73 -18.46 5.18
N GLN A 274 20.91 -19.77 5.11
CA GLN A 274 22.22 -20.36 5.45
C GLN A 274 23.25 -19.74 4.50
N ILE A 275 24.16 -18.98 5.09
CA ILE A 275 25.35 -18.49 4.42
C ILE A 275 26.14 -19.74 4.04
N VAL A 276 26.08 -20.10 2.76
CA VAL A 276 27.00 -21.11 2.18
C VAL A 276 28.35 -20.40 2.08
N GLU A 277 29.23 -20.64 3.04
CA GLU A 277 30.67 -20.34 2.90
C GLU A 277 31.19 -21.10 1.68
N VAL A 278 31.49 -20.36 0.62
CA VAL A 278 32.27 -20.89 -0.51
C VAL A 278 33.72 -20.95 -0.05
N GLY A 279 34.15 -22.12 0.42
CA GLY A 279 35.53 -22.40 0.70
C GLY A 279 36.36 -22.28 -0.61
N HIS A 280 37.30 -21.37 -0.58
CA HIS A 280 38.39 -21.34 -1.57
C HIS A 280 39.35 -22.48 -1.26
N GLY A 281 39.39 -23.49 -2.15
CA GLY A 281 40.42 -24.47 -2.28
C GLY A 281 41.07 -24.34 -3.66
#